data_b733b7d070f6367723986a0e47a7f940
#
_entry.id   b733b7d070f6367723986a0e47a7f940
#
_cell.length_a   1.000
_cell.length_b   1.000
_cell.length_c   1.000
_cell.angle_alpha   90.00
_cell.angle_beta   90.00
_cell.angle_gamma   90.00
#
_symmetry.space_group_name_H-M   'P 1'
#
loop_
_entity.id
_entity.type
_entity.pdbx_description
1 polymer ?
#
loop_
_entity_poly.entity_id
_entity_poly.type
_entity_poly.pdbx_seq_one_letter_code
_entity_poly.pdbx_strand_id
1 'polypeptide(L)'
;MEESKKIGKGAKYLIANDLIHSITGIFLSTFLVAYFLKIKNIIQIALYYIIVNMTSGIGTLLIGHLIKNKPKIKIRIFLLSIVLRAIFILFIVLLGEKLASNFIIVAMFYGLSELLFWSTHETIFIGVTTNDNRQNYVSIKKILSEIFKIIVPIILGSSIELYSFSKIAVYVLILSI
;
A
#
# COMPACT_ATOMS: atom_id res chain seq x y z
N MET A 1 -35.34 -6.30 -4.91
CA MET A 1 -34.19 -6.89 -5.62
C MET A 1 -33.06 -5.87 -5.92
N GLU A 2 -33.34 -4.57 -6.07
CA GLU A 2 -32.29 -3.55 -6.33
C GLU A 2 -31.51 -3.11 -5.07
N GLU A 3 -32.12 -3.14 -3.89
CA GLU A 3 -31.44 -2.70 -2.65
C GLU A 3 -30.31 -3.65 -2.19
N SER A 4 -30.42 -4.94 -2.47
CA SER A 4 -29.39 -5.95 -2.10
C SER A 4 -28.05 -5.74 -2.84
N LYS A 5 -28.09 -5.08 -4.01
CA LYS A 5 -26.88 -4.79 -4.83
C LYS A 5 -26.14 -3.54 -4.41
N LYS A 6 -26.70 -2.71 -3.51
CA LYS A 6 -26.03 -1.48 -3.05
C LYS A 6 -24.82 -1.80 -2.18
N ILE A 7 -23.74 -1.07 -2.43
CA ILE A 7 -22.50 -1.16 -1.65
C ILE A 7 -22.73 -0.50 -0.28
N GLY A 8 -22.58 -1.24 0.80
CA GLY A 8 -22.70 -0.76 2.17
C GLY A 8 -21.61 0.25 2.56
N LYS A 9 -21.80 1.00 3.65
CA LYS A 9 -20.85 2.00 4.14
C LYS A 9 -19.45 1.41 4.38
N GLY A 10 -19.35 0.24 5.02
CA GLY A 10 -18.05 -0.42 5.29
C GLY A 10 -17.28 -0.74 4.02
N ALA A 11 -17.97 -1.21 2.97
CA ALA A 11 -17.35 -1.50 1.68
C ALA A 11 -16.88 -0.22 0.95
N LYS A 12 -17.60 0.90 1.08
CA LYS A 12 -17.17 2.21 0.54
C LYS A 12 -15.90 2.71 1.24
N TYR A 13 -15.82 2.59 2.56
CA TYR A 13 -14.60 2.94 3.30
C TYR A 13 -13.42 2.05 2.91
N LEU A 14 -13.65 0.76 2.67
CA LEU A 14 -12.59 -0.13 2.21
C LEU A 14 -12.10 0.25 0.80
N ILE A 15 -13.01 0.62 -0.13
CA ILE A 15 -12.62 1.15 -1.46
C ILE A 15 -11.77 2.41 -1.31
N ALA A 16 -12.18 3.36 -0.48
CA ALA A 16 -11.42 4.58 -0.26
C ALA A 16 -10.00 4.28 0.28
N ASN A 17 -9.90 3.36 1.25
CA ASN A 17 -8.62 2.92 1.77
C ASN A 17 -7.77 2.22 0.69
N ASP A 18 -8.37 1.38 -0.15
CA ASP A 18 -7.69 0.73 -1.28
C ASP A 18 -7.12 1.75 -2.28
N LEU A 19 -7.84 2.86 -2.52
CA LEU A 19 -7.36 3.93 -3.40
C LEU A 19 -6.17 4.68 -2.78
N ILE A 20 -6.23 5.02 -1.50
CA ILE A 20 -5.10 5.62 -0.77
C ILE A 20 -3.90 4.67 -0.79
N HIS A 21 -4.13 3.38 -0.53
CA HIS A 21 -3.10 2.35 -0.59
C HIS A 21 -2.49 2.26 -2.00
N SER A 22 -3.30 2.37 -3.06
CA SER A 22 -2.83 2.36 -4.45
C SER A 22 -1.97 3.58 -4.76
N ILE A 23 -2.36 4.79 -4.33
CA ILE A 23 -1.57 6.02 -4.53
C ILE A 23 -0.21 5.89 -3.82
N THR A 24 -0.21 5.52 -2.55
CA THR A 24 1.02 5.32 -1.78
C THR A 24 1.87 4.18 -2.35
N GLY A 25 1.23 3.11 -2.83
CA GLY A 25 1.88 1.98 -3.49
C GLY A 25 2.58 2.39 -4.79
N ILE A 26 1.94 3.21 -5.65
CA ILE A 26 2.55 3.74 -6.87
C ILE A 26 3.76 4.62 -6.52
N PHE A 27 3.65 5.48 -5.51
CA PHE A 27 4.79 6.27 -5.05
C PHE A 27 5.97 5.39 -4.62
N LEU A 28 5.71 4.36 -3.81
CA LEU A 28 6.74 3.50 -3.25
C LEU A 28 7.32 2.51 -4.28
N SER A 29 6.51 1.96 -5.17
CA SER A 29 6.97 0.97 -6.15
C SER A 29 7.60 1.57 -7.40
N THR A 30 7.19 2.77 -7.79
CA THR A 30 7.65 3.42 -9.02
C THR A 30 8.68 4.50 -8.73
N PHE A 31 8.30 5.50 -7.94
CA PHE A 31 9.14 6.70 -7.75
C PHE A 31 10.28 6.49 -6.77
N LEU A 32 10.08 5.71 -5.70
CA LEU A 32 11.16 5.34 -4.79
C LEU A 32 12.21 4.48 -5.53
N VAL A 33 11.76 3.56 -6.38
CA VAL A 33 12.65 2.73 -7.18
C VAL A 33 13.37 3.54 -8.23
N ALA A 34 12.69 4.47 -8.91
CA ALA A 34 13.34 5.41 -9.84
C ALA A 34 14.39 6.28 -9.12
N TYR A 35 14.12 6.69 -7.88
CA TYR A 35 15.10 7.38 -7.04
C TYR A 35 16.32 6.50 -6.74
N PHE A 36 16.12 5.23 -6.40
CA PHE A 36 17.22 4.29 -6.19
C PHE A 36 18.03 4.04 -7.46
N LEU A 37 17.41 3.97 -8.64
CA LEU A 37 18.10 3.78 -9.92
C LEU A 37 19.12 4.89 -10.23
N LYS A 38 18.97 6.09 -9.67
CA LYS A 38 19.93 7.18 -9.82
C LYS A 38 21.22 6.95 -9.01
N ILE A 39 21.18 6.12 -7.97
CA ILE A 39 22.24 5.99 -6.97
C ILE A 39 22.76 4.55 -6.86
N LYS A 40 21.95 3.56 -7.20
CA LYS A 40 22.20 2.13 -7.04
C LYS A 40 22.23 1.41 -8.38
N ASN A 41 22.96 0.29 -8.44
CA ASN A 41 22.93 -0.58 -9.61
C ASN A 41 21.67 -1.46 -9.62
N ILE A 42 21.38 -2.07 -10.79
CA ILE A 42 20.19 -2.89 -11.02
C ILE A 42 20.13 -4.12 -10.09
N ILE A 43 21.29 -4.67 -9.70
CA ILE A 43 21.37 -5.83 -8.80
C ILE A 43 20.85 -5.45 -7.41
N GLN A 44 21.22 -4.28 -6.91
CA GLN A 44 20.75 -3.79 -5.59
C GLN A 44 19.24 -3.52 -5.60
N ILE A 45 18.69 -3.09 -6.72
CA ILE A 45 17.25 -2.92 -6.89
C ILE A 45 16.53 -4.27 -6.97
N ALA A 46 17.10 -5.24 -7.66
CA ALA A 46 16.58 -6.61 -7.65
C ALA A 46 16.57 -7.18 -6.22
N LEU A 47 17.64 -6.99 -5.45
CA LEU A 47 17.71 -7.37 -4.03
C LEU A 47 16.65 -6.66 -3.19
N TYR A 48 16.40 -5.36 -3.42
CA TYR A 48 15.31 -4.63 -2.77
C TYR A 48 13.97 -5.33 -2.97
N TYR A 49 13.60 -5.67 -4.21
CA TYR A 49 12.36 -6.37 -4.50
C TYR A 49 12.32 -7.79 -3.92
N ILE A 50 13.42 -8.51 -3.93
CA ILE A 50 13.51 -9.84 -3.29
C ILE A 50 13.21 -9.72 -1.81
N ILE A 51 13.82 -8.76 -1.10
CA ILE A 51 13.61 -8.56 0.33
C ILE A 51 12.15 -8.18 0.62
N VAL A 52 11.57 -7.24 -0.16
CA VAL A 52 10.17 -6.84 -0.03
C VAL A 52 9.25 -8.07 -0.16
N ASN A 53 9.42 -8.84 -1.23
CA ASN A 53 8.55 -9.98 -1.51
C ASN A 53 8.75 -11.14 -0.53
N MET A 54 9.98 -11.40 -0.09
CA MET A 54 10.24 -12.42 0.95
C MET A 54 9.61 -12.02 2.28
N THR A 55 9.79 -10.77 2.70
CA THR A 55 9.20 -10.25 3.95
C THR A 55 7.67 -10.33 3.89
N SER A 56 7.08 -9.88 2.79
CA SER A 56 5.62 -9.92 2.59
C SER A 56 5.09 -11.34 2.47
N GLY A 57 5.71 -12.19 1.66
CA GLY A 57 5.24 -13.55 1.37
C GLY A 57 5.33 -14.49 2.57
N ILE A 58 6.51 -14.61 3.18
CA ILE A 58 6.72 -15.47 4.36
C ILE A 58 5.84 -15.03 5.52
N GLY A 59 5.78 -13.71 5.75
CA GLY A 59 4.98 -13.17 6.83
C GLY A 59 3.49 -13.39 6.64
N THR A 60 2.95 -13.37 5.40
CA THR A 60 1.54 -13.63 5.12
C THR A 60 1.11 -15.02 5.60
N LEU A 61 1.96 -16.03 5.42
CA LEU A 61 1.70 -17.38 5.91
C LEU A 61 1.60 -17.40 7.45
N LEU A 62 2.52 -16.73 8.14
CA LEU A 62 2.56 -16.68 9.61
C LEU A 62 1.35 -15.91 10.17
N ILE A 63 1.06 -14.72 9.65
CA ILE A 63 -0.04 -13.88 10.13
C ILE A 63 -1.38 -14.50 9.77
N GLY A 64 -1.53 -15.09 8.59
CA GLY A 64 -2.76 -15.78 8.18
C GLY A 64 -3.19 -16.84 9.19
N HIS A 65 -2.24 -17.62 9.72
CA HIS A 65 -2.51 -18.59 10.77
C HIS A 65 -2.96 -17.95 12.09
N LEU A 66 -2.30 -16.86 12.50
CA LEU A 66 -2.62 -16.14 13.76
C LEU A 66 -4.00 -15.49 13.77
N ILE A 67 -4.45 -14.97 12.61
CA ILE A 67 -5.69 -14.18 12.52
C ILE A 67 -6.92 -14.99 12.15
N LYS A 68 -6.77 -16.24 11.72
CA LYS A 68 -7.83 -17.08 11.12
C LYS A 68 -9.15 -17.04 11.90
N ASN A 69 -9.10 -17.08 13.23
CA ASN A 69 -10.31 -17.18 14.08
C ASN A 69 -10.49 -15.97 15.03
N LYS A 70 -9.84 -14.82 14.76
CA LYS A 70 -9.81 -13.69 15.71
C LYS A 70 -10.20 -12.37 15.03
N PRO A 71 -11.52 -12.10 14.82
CA PRO A 71 -11.98 -10.94 14.05
C PRO A 71 -11.52 -9.59 14.61
N LYS A 72 -11.48 -9.41 15.93
CA LYS A 72 -10.99 -8.17 16.57
C LYS A 72 -9.50 -7.91 16.29
N ILE A 73 -8.70 -8.97 16.19
CA ILE A 73 -7.26 -8.87 15.89
C ILE A 73 -7.07 -8.45 14.44
N LYS A 74 -7.90 -8.93 13.51
CA LYS A 74 -7.81 -8.55 12.08
C LYS A 74 -7.91 -7.04 11.87
N ILE A 75 -8.91 -6.41 12.49
CA ILE A 75 -9.09 -4.95 12.40
C ILE A 75 -7.89 -4.20 12.99
N ARG A 76 -7.37 -4.65 14.14
CA ARG A 76 -6.19 -4.03 14.75
C ARG A 76 -4.93 -4.15 13.88
N ILE A 77 -4.72 -5.32 13.27
CA ILE A 77 -3.59 -5.54 12.36
C ILE A 77 -3.76 -4.68 11.09
N PHE A 78 -4.98 -4.55 10.56
CA PHE A 78 -5.27 -3.68 9.44
C PHE A 78 -4.95 -2.20 9.76
N LEU A 79 -5.40 -1.70 10.91
CA LEU A 79 -5.05 -0.35 11.37
C LEU A 79 -3.55 -0.19 11.58
N LEU A 80 -2.89 -1.20 12.15
CA LEU A 80 -1.44 -1.21 12.31
C LEU A 80 -0.72 -1.13 10.97
N SER A 81 -1.23 -1.76 9.91
CA SER A 81 -0.63 -1.67 8.57
C SER A 81 -0.66 -0.24 8.02
N ILE A 82 -1.75 0.50 8.25
CA ILE A 82 -1.88 1.91 7.85
C ILE A 82 -0.86 2.77 8.60
N VAL A 83 -0.80 2.61 9.92
CA VAL A 83 0.18 3.34 10.77
C VAL A 83 1.61 3.01 10.36
N LEU A 84 1.92 1.73 10.14
CA LEU A 84 3.26 1.31 9.74
C LEU A 84 3.66 1.87 8.37
N ARG A 85 2.71 1.97 7.44
CA ARG A 85 2.93 2.61 6.14
C ARG A 85 3.21 4.10 6.29
N ALA A 86 2.47 4.81 7.11
CA ALA A 86 2.71 6.22 7.41
C ALA A 86 4.09 6.42 8.05
N ILE A 87 4.46 5.60 9.04
CA ILE A 87 5.80 5.59 9.65
C ILE A 87 6.87 5.32 8.59
N PHE A 88 6.64 4.39 7.67
CA PHE A 88 7.58 4.09 6.61
C PHE A 88 7.80 5.28 5.66
N ILE A 89 6.73 5.97 5.25
CA ILE A 89 6.84 7.18 4.42
C ILE A 89 7.55 8.30 5.19
N LEU A 90 7.24 8.47 6.49
CA LEU A 90 7.97 9.40 7.35
C LEU A 90 9.47 9.07 7.40
N PHE A 91 9.83 7.79 7.47
CA PHE A 91 11.21 7.33 7.44
C PHE A 91 11.90 7.70 6.12
N ILE A 92 11.19 7.61 4.97
CA ILE A 92 11.69 8.09 3.68
C ILE A 92 12.00 9.58 3.72
N VAL A 93 11.10 10.38 4.28
CA VAL A 93 11.30 11.84 4.42
C VAL A 93 12.51 12.16 5.29
N LEU A 94 12.66 11.48 6.43
CA LEU A 94 13.75 11.73 7.38
C LEU A 94 15.12 11.27 6.90
N LEU A 95 15.19 10.15 6.19
CA LEU A 95 16.46 9.62 5.66
C LEU A 95 16.99 10.45 4.48
N GLY A 96 16.10 11.04 3.67
CA GLY A 96 16.50 11.84 2.52
C GLY A 96 17.56 11.15 1.65
N GLU A 97 18.73 11.76 1.50
CA GLU A 97 19.82 11.21 0.70
C GLU A 97 20.43 9.90 1.24
N LYS A 98 20.32 9.66 2.56
CA LYS A 98 20.79 8.41 3.19
C LYS A 98 19.86 7.22 2.93
N LEU A 99 18.72 7.45 2.28
CA LEU A 99 17.73 6.41 1.98
C LEU A 99 18.34 5.25 1.19
N ALA A 100 19.14 5.57 0.18
CA ALA A 100 19.77 4.58 -0.68
C ALA A 100 20.81 3.72 0.06
N SER A 101 21.51 4.26 1.07
CA SER A 101 22.45 3.49 1.89
C SER A 101 21.75 2.50 2.79
N ASN A 102 20.48 2.76 3.13
CA ASN A 102 19.67 1.93 4.03
C ASN A 102 18.61 1.10 3.30
N PHE A 103 18.80 0.82 2.00
CA PHE A 103 17.78 0.20 1.15
C PHE A 103 17.26 -1.15 1.68
N ILE A 104 18.07 -1.93 2.39
CA ILE A 104 17.66 -3.21 2.99
C ILE A 104 16.61 -2.97 4.08
N ILE A 105 16.86 -2.04 4.99
CA ILE A 105 15.92 -1.68 6.07
C ILE A 105 14.63 -1.13 5.47
N VAL A 106 14.76 -0.27 4.47
CA VAL A 106 13.64 0.30 3.71
C VAL A 106 12.79 -0.80 3.08
N ALA A 107 13.43 -1.80 2.45
CA ALA A 107 12.74 -2.94 1.85
C ALA A 107 11.98 -3.79 2.87
N MET A 108 12.59 -4.06 4.02
CA MET A 108 11.95 -4.83 5.10
C MET A 108 10.73 -4.11 5.67
N PHE A 109 10.82 -2.80 5.94
CA PHE A 109 9.69 -2.00 6.43
C PHE A 109 8.54 -1.95 5.42
N TYR A 110 8.85 -1.76 4.14
CA TYR A 110 7.85 -1.79 3.09
C TYR A 110 7.19 -3.16 2.99
N GLY A 111 7.98 -4.23 2.92
CA GLY A 111 7.46 -5.60 2.89
C GLY A 111 6.58 -5.92 4.10
N LEU A 112 6.93 -5.45 5.30
CA LEU A 112 6.13 -5.63 6.50
C LEU A 112 4.80 -4.86 6.44
N SER A 113 4.78 -3.65 5.91
CA SER A 113 3.52 -2.89 5.74
C SER A 113 2.58 -3.57 4.74
N GLU A 114 3.11 -4.06 3.60
CA GLU A 114 2.34 -4.82 2.60
C GLU A 114 1.80 -6.13 3.19
N LEU A 115 2.62 -6.85 3.93
CA LEU A 115 2.24 -8.06 4.64
C LEU A 115 1.00 -7.85 5.52
N LEU A 116 1.05 -6.87 6.43
CA LEU A 116 -0.03 -6.61 7.37
C LEU A 116 -1.30 -6.15 6.66
N PHE A 117 -1.16 -5.38 5.59
CA PHE A 117 -2.29 -4.93 4.79
C PHE A 117 -2.98 -6.11 4.09
N TRP A 118 -2.27 -6.84 3.25
CA TRP A 118 -2.87 -7.88 2.41
C TRP A 118 -3.35 -9.09 3.20
N SER A 119 -2.67 -9.47 4.28
CA SER A 119 -3.13 -10.58 5.13
C SER A 119 -4.46 -10.32 5.83
N THR A 120 -4.83 -9.06 6.04
CA THR A 120 -6.09 -8.69 6.71
C THR A 120 -7.17 -8.18 5.76
N HIS A 121 -6.77 -7.50 4.68
CA HIS A 121 -7.65 -6.87 3.71
C HIS A 121 -8.70 -7.83 3.13
N GLU A 122 -8.29 -8.99 2.63
CA GLU A 122 -9.20 -9.98 2.01
C GLU A 122 -10.26 -10.47 3.01
N THR A 123 -9.89 -10.62 4.27
CA THR A 123 -10.83 -11.07 5.30
C THR A 123 -11.83 -9.97 5.66
N ILE A 124 -11.37 -8.70 5.68
CA ILE A 124 -12.26 -7.55 5.91
C ILE A 124 -13.19 -7.40 4.72
N PHE A 125 -12.67 -7.50 3.49
CA PHE A 125 -13.45 -7.47 2.25
C PHE A 125 -14.62 -8.47 2.28
N ILE A 126 -14.34 -9.73 2.63
CA ILE A 126 -15.38 -10.75 2.75
C ILE A 126 -16.42 -10.36 3.81
N GLY A 127 -16.00 -9.75 4.93
CA GLY A 127 -16.88 -9.33 6.02
C GLY A 127 -17.76 -8.11 5.71
N VAL A 128 -17.34 -7.21 4.82
CA VAL A 128 -18.08 -5.98 4.45
C VAL A 128 -18.86 -6.11 3.15
N THR A 129 -18.72 -7.24 2.43
CA THR A 129 -19.48 -7.54 1.21
C THR A 129 -20.36 -8.75 1.39
N THR A 130 -21.48 -8.78 0.66
CA THR A 130 -22.36 -9.94 0.51
C THR A 130 -22.14 -10.59 -0.86
N ASN A 131 -22.65 -11.80 -1.07
CA ASN A 131 -22.57 -12.46 -2.38
C ASN A 131 -23.19 -11.59 -3.49
N ASP A 132 -24.29 -10.87 -3.18
CA ASP A 132 -25.05 -10.07 -4.15
C ASP A 132 -24.34 -8.77 -4.55
N ASN A 133 -23.54 -8.15 -3.65
CA ASN A 133 -22.89 -6.88 -3.91
C ASN A 133 -21.36 -6.99 -4.15
N ARG A 134 -20.79 -8.18 -3.95
CA ARG A 134 -19.35 -8.42 -4.10
C ARG A 134 -18.84 -8.13 -5.51
N GLN A 135 -19.60 -8.53 -6.53
CA GLN A 135 -19.24 -8.26 -7.93
C GLN A 135 -19.21 -6.76 -8.21
N ASN A 136 -20.20 -5.99 -7.71
CA ASN A 136 -20.21 -4.54 -7.85
C ASN A 136 -19.02 -3.88 -7.16
N TYR A 137 -18.69 -4.34 -5.95
CA TYR A 137 -17.49 -3.86 -5.24
C TYR A 137 -16.23 -4.07 -6.08
N VAL A 138 -16.00 -5.30 -6.55
CA VAL A 138 -14.80 -5.65 -7.33
C VAL A 138 -14.73 -4.84 -8.61
N SER A 139 -15.87 -4.65 -9.30
CA SER A 139 -15.92 -3.88 -10.55
C SER A 139 -15.58 -2.41 -10.31
N ILE A 140 -16.18 -1.77 -9.30
CA ILE A 140 -15.91 -0.36 -8.96
C ILE A 140 -14.46 -0.19 -8.52
N LYS A 141 -13.97 -1.05 -7.61
CA LYS A 141 -12.57 -1.04 -7.17
C LYS A 141 -11.61 -1.15 -8.37
N LYS A 142 -11.87 -2.09 -9.29
CA LYS A 142 -11.03 -2.29 -10.47
C LYS A 142 -11.02 -1.06 -11.38
N ILE A 143 -12.19 -0.52 -11.72
CA ILE A 143 -12.29 0.70 -12.58
C ILE A 143 -11.51 1.85 -11.95
N LEU A 144 -11.76 2.15 -10.67
CA LEU A 144 -11.07 3.23 -9.98
C LEU A 144 -9.56 2.98 -9.91
N SER A 145 -9.13 1.74 -9.60
CA SER A 145 -7.71 1.39 -9.55
C SER A 145 -7.02 1.59 -10.90
N GLU A 146 -7.64 1.20 -12.03
CA GLU A 146 -7.05 1.40 -13.35
C GLU A 146 -6.96 2.91 -13.71
N ILE A 147 -7.99 3.70 -13.37
CA ILE A 147 -7.94 5.17 -13.54
C ILE A 147 -6.78 5.76 -12.73
N PHE A 148 -6.63 5.34 -11.47
CA PHE A 148 -5.55 5.84 -10.60
C PHE A 148 -4.16 5.42 -11.08
N LYS A 149 -3.99 4.22 -11.63
CA LYS A 149 -2.73 3.77 -12.23
C LYS A 149 -2.27 4.63 -13.41
N ILE A 150 -3.20 5.29 -14.09
CA ILE A 150 -2.88 6.21 -15.19
C ILE A 150 -2.63 7.62 -14.66
N ILE A 151 -3.54 8.14 -13.84
CA ILE A 151 -3.53 9.55 -13.42
C ILE A 151 -2.43 9.81 -12.37
N VAL A 152 -2.30 8.93 -11.38
CA VAL A 152 -1.38 9.14 -10.24
C VAL A 152 0.08 9.25 -10.67
N PRO A 153 0.64 8.39 -11.55
CA PRO A 153 2.01 8.52 -12.01
C PRO A 153 2.27 9.87 -12.73
N ILE A 154 1.30 10.36 -13.49
CA ILE A 154 1.41 11.65 -14.20
C ILE A 154 1.49 12.78 -13.18
N ILE A 155 0.57 12.83 -12.21
CA ILE A 155 0.54 13.87 -11.18
C ILE A 155 1.81 13.81 -10.32
N LEU A 156 2.18 12.62 -9.83
CA LEU A 156 3.36 12.47 -8.98
C LEU A 156 4.65 12.77 -9.74
N GLY A 157 4.77 12.32 -10.99
CA GLY A 157 5.94 12.57 -11.83
C GLY A 157 6.15 14.06 -12.07
N SER A 158 5.13 14.77 -12.55
CA SER A 158 5.17 16.21 -12.74
C SER A 158 5.44 16.98 -11.44
N SER A 159 4.86 16.51 -10.33
CA SER A 159 5.07 17.13 -9.02
C SER A 159 6.50 16.94 -8.50
N ILE A 160 7.11 15.77 -8.71
CA ILE A 160 8.50 15.50 -8.31
C ILE A 160 9.47 16.36 -9.14
N GLU A 161 9.18 16.56 -10.41
CA GLU A 161 9.98 17.43 -11.29
C GLU A 161 9.94 18.88 -10.81
N LEU A 162 8.77 19.37 -10.41
CA LEU A 162 8.59 20.76 -9.97
C LEU A 162 9.10 21.04 -8.54
N TYR A 163 8.94 20.10 -7.63
CA TYR A 163 9.18 20.38 -6.19
C TYR A 163 10.35 19.62 -5.57
N SER A 164 10.51 18.39 -5.76
CA SER A 164 11.51 17.42 -5.33
C SER A 164 10.84 16.16 -4.75
N PHE A 165 11.58 15.06 -4.74
CA PHE A 165 11.13 13.78 -4.20
C PHE A 165 10.72 13.88 -2.71
N SER A 166 11.54 14.55 -1.88
CA SER A 166 11.28 14.67 -0.43
C SER A 166 10.02 15.47 -0.12
N LYS A 167 9.74 16.55 -0.85
CA LYS A 167 8.49 17.32 -0.66
C LYS A 167 7.25 16.50 -1.03
N ILE A 168 7.33 15.76 -2.13
CA ILE A 168 6.21 14.89 -2.54
C ILE A 168 6.01 13.75 -1.54
N ALA A 169 7.06 13.18 -0.96
CA ALA A 169 6.96 12.21 0.12
C ALA A 169 6.16 12.74 1.32
N VAL A 170 6.30 14.03 1.67
CA VAL A 170 5.50 14.68 2.74
C VAL A 170 4.02 14.71 2.37
N TYR A 171 3.66 15.08 1.13
CA TYR A 171 2.25 15.07 0.70
C TYR A 171 1.66 13.67 0.69
N VAL A 172 2.43 12.66 0.25
CA VAL A 172 2.02 11.25 0.27
C VAL A 172 1.86 10.77 1.72
N LEU A 173 2.70 11.24 2.65
CA LEU A 173 2.57 10.96 4.08
C LEU A 173 1.23 11.51 4.62
N ILE A 174 0.92 12.78 4.36
CA ILE A 174 -0.34 13.39 4.81
C ILE A 174 -1.55 12.63 4.26
N LEU A 175 -1.49 12.18 3.01
CA LEU A 175 -2.57 11.39 2.41
C LEU A 175 -2.72 10.00 3.03
N SER A 176 -1.64 9.43 3.60
CA SER A 176 -1.63 8.08 4.17
C SER A 176 -2.19 7.99 5.59
N ILE A 177 -2.44 9.12 6.25
CA ILE A 177 -3.00 9.24 7.60
C ILE A 177 -4.50 9.49 7.54
#